data_66d7fa3019b31ce6be128727cc7c4696
#
_entry.id   66d7fa3019b31ce6be128727cc7c4696
#
_cell.length_a   1.000
_cell.length_b   1.000
_cell.length_c   1.000
_cell.angle_alpha   90.00
_cell.angle_beta   90.00
_cell.angle_gamma   90.00
#
_symmetry.space_group_name_H-M   'P 1'
#
loop_
_entity.id
_entity.type
_entity.pdbx_description
1 polymer ?
#
loop_
_entity_poly.entity_id
_entity_poly.type
_entity_poly.pdbx_seq_one_letter_code
_entity_poly.pdbx_strand_id
1 'polypeptide(L)'
;MKNYQLILLTTALFITLFYGESMGLNFGILAIGYALLTLYKTHEKYRNRNFLILFITTVLSGVAFAWYGDFISFLAVFVSAILLAFKSKSRDLKSLLAMPVFVVNLITFPYRFFKFEQWLPMRKSSVNFQKLISVVLIPAFFIIMFFAIYSAGSKHFAQIFTDFHFEFNFWEFFALGCLGFFIAFNYWNFKIDRYVFGWNHDLKNDFLNEDKNLKSTYSFLDLDAERMSGVVSLFALNVLLLVFIITFNYEQFVEIPKSPNKLSEETHNRVNAVIFSILMAIGMIIFYFKGSFNFDKNAKSLKILAKTWIVLNVVLVLSAFLKNAEYVISYGLTYKRLGVYAFLILSVIGLILTFIKVQKQKTNAFLFNQMFWYFYGVILVCSFVNWGGIITSHNMERKDFAVNFHRVSIHFSERQLLKYASEKGDEKLRDEILKEAKSKQAKSFLSKVIYDETIK
;
A
#
# COMPACT_ATOMS: atom_id res chain seq x y z
N MET A 1 3.46 -29.87 3.70
CA MET A 1 1.98 -29.71 3.79
C MET A 1 1.38 -29.42 2.42
N LYS A 2 0.17 -29.94 2.13
CA LYS A 2 -0.59 -29.68 0.89
C LYS A 2 -1.38 -28.37 1.05
N ASN A 3 -1.80 -27.73 -0.09
CA ASN A 3 -2.50 -26.44 -0.04
C ASN A 3 -3.77 -26.46 0.82
N TYR A 4 -4.61 -27.49 0.68
CA TYR A 4 -5.83 -27.59 1.47
C TYR A 4 -5.56 -27.66 3.00
N GLN A 5 -4.47 -28.33 3.40
CA GLN A 5 -4.09 -28.40 4.82
C GLN A 5 -3.70 -27.00 5.36
N LEU A 6 -2.99 -26.22 4.55
CA LEU A 6 -2.65 -24.84 4.91
C LEU A 6 -3.87 -23.93 4.94
N ILE A 7 -4.80 -24.10 3.99
CA ILE A 7 -6.06 -23.36 3.98
C ILE A 7 -6.83 -23.63 5.28
N LEU A 8 -7.05 -24.90 5.63
CA LEU A 8 -7.76 -25.26 6.85
C LEU A 8 -7.04 -24.78 8.12
N LEU A 9 -5.71 -24.98 8.20
CA LEU A 9 -4.91 -24.55 9.34
C LEU A 9 -4.98 -23.03 9.55
N THR A 10 -4.82 -22.26 8.48
CA THR A 10 -4.82 -20.79 8.59
C THR A 10 -6.22 -20.21 8.75
N THR A 11 -7.27 -20.91 8.28
CA THR A 11 -8.67 -20.58 8.60
C THR A 11 -8.93 -20.79 10.09
N ALA A 12 -8.53 -21.95 10.63
CA ALA A 12 -8.66 -22.21 12.06
C ALA A 12 -7.87 -21.20 12.90
N LEU A 13 -6.62 -20.90 12.51
CA LEU A 13 -5.81 -19.85 13.15
C LEU A 13 -6.51 -18.49 13.11
N PHE A 14 -7.14 -18.12 11.99
CA PHE A 14 -7.89 -16.87 11.87
C PHE A 14 -9.06 -16.84 12.86
N ILE A 15 -9.86 -17.90 12.92
CA ILE A 15 -10.98 -17.98 13.85
C ILE A 15 -10.50 -17.86 15.30
N THR A 16 -9.47 -18.63 15.70
CA THR A 16 -8.95 -18.60 17.08
C THR A 16 -8.35 -17.25 17.49
N LEU A 17 -7.82 -16.49 16.55
CA LEU A 17 -7.24 -15.18 16.82
C LEU A 17 -8.28 -14.05 16.84
N PHE A 18 -9.42 -14.22 16.19
CA PHE A 18 -10.39 -13.11 16.01
C PHE A 18 -11.75 -13.36 16.64
N TYR A 19 -12.06 -14.57 17.12
CA TYR A 19 -13.34 -14.84 17.76
C TYR A 19 -13.46 -14.09 19.09
N GLY A 20 -14.45 -13.22 19.22
CA GLY A 20 -14.65 -12.33 20.36
C GLY A 20 -13.61 -11.20 20.48
N GLU A 21 -12.76 -10.99 19.46
CA GLU A 21 -11.63 -10.08 19.53
C GLU A 21 -11.73 -8.96 18.48
N SER A 22 -11.32 -7.77 18.85
CA SER A 22 -11.12 -6.68 17.90
C SER A 22 -9.72 -6.76 17.25
N MET A 23 -9.51 -5.99 16.18
CA MET A 23 -8.22 -5.95 15.48
C MET A 23 -7.12 -5.34 16.34
N GLY A 24 -6.00 -6.03 16.52
CA GLY A 24 -4.87 -5.61 17.34
C GLY A 24 -3.68 -6.54 17.13
N LEU A 25 -3.09 -7.02 18.22
CA LEU A 25 -1.95 -7.95 18.21
C LEU A 25 -2.20 -9.22 17.39
N ASN A 26 -3.46 -9.70 17.39
CA ASN A 26 -3.91 -10.87 16.63
C ASN A 26 -3.58 -10.79 15.13
N PHE A 27 -3.76 -9.63 14.50
CA PHE A 27 -3.44 -9.47 13.07
C PHE A 27 -1.94 -9.53 12.80
N GLY A 28 -1.13 -8.96 13.70
CA GLY A 28 0.34 -9.09 13.61
C GLY A 28 0.80 -10.55 13.75
N ILE A 29 0.23 -11.29 14.71
CA ILE A 29 0.49 -12.73 14.89
C ILE A 29 0.09 -13.53 13.65
N LEU A 30 -1.09 -13.23 13.09
CA LEU A 30 -1.56 -13.86 11.86
C LEU A 30 -0.57 -13.64 10.70
N ALA A 31 -0.12 -12.40 10.49
CA ALA A 31 0.83 -12.06 9.43
C ALA A 31 2.15 -12.81 9.58
N ILE A 32 2.70 -12.88 10.80
CA ILE A 32 3.91 -13.65 11.11
C ILE A 32 3.68 -15.15 10.86
N GLY A 33 2.52 -15.68 11.28
CA GLY A 33 2.14 -17.07 11.04
C GLY A 33 2.11 -17.41 9.54
N TYR A 34 1.48 -16.55 8.72
CA TYR A 34 1.47 -16.71 7.26
C TYR A 34 2.88 -16.64 6.66
N ALA A 35 3.74 -15.74 7.14
CA ALA A 35 5.13 -15.65 6.68
C ALA A 35 5.91 -16.93 6.99
N LEU A 36 5.84 -17.44 8.22
CA LEU A 36 6.53 -18.67 8.66
C LEU A 36 6.04 -19.89 7.88
N LEU A 37 4.73 -20.06 7.71
CA LEU A 37 4.16 -21.15 6.92
C LEU A 37 4.56 -21.05 5.45
N THR A 38 4.69 -19.82 4.91
CA THR A 38 5.17 -19.60 3.53
C THR A 38 6.63 -19.98 3.41
N LEU A 39 7.48 -19.60 4.36
CA LEU A 39 8.88 -20.03 4.39
C LEU A 39 8.99 -21.56 4.46
N TYR A 40 8.24 -22.20 5.36
CA TYR A 40 8.23 -23.65 5.49
C TYR A 40 7.83 -24.37 4.20
N LYS A 41 6.77 -23.87 3.53
CA LYS A 41 6.23 -24.49 2.33
C LYS A 41 7.06 -24.26 1.07
N THR A 42 7.73 -23.11 0.98
CA THR A 42 8.43 -22.70 -0.24
C THR A 42 9.66 -23.60 -0.46
N HIS A 43 9.75 -24.21 -1.65
CA HIS A 43 10.88 -25.05 -2.02
C HIS A 43 12.17 -24.22 -2.06
N GLU A 44 13.31 -24.79 -1.68
CA GLU A 44 14.63 -24.11 -1.57
C GLU A 44 15.02 -23.33 -2.84
N LYS A 45 14.74 -23.87 -4.03
CA LYS A 45 15.02 -23.20 -5.30
C LYS A 45 14.36 -21.83 -5.47
N TYR A 46 13.25 -21.56 -4.75
CA TYR A 46 12.54 -20.27 -4.75
C TYR A 46 12.96 -19.34 -3.61
N ARG A 47 13.71 -19.83 -2.61
CA ARG A 47 14.22 -19.07 -1.47
C ARG A 47 15.44 -18.23 -1.85
N ASN A 48 15.29 -17.36 -2.85
CA ASN A 48 16.34 -16.42 -3.25
C ASN A 48 16.40 -15.20 -2.32
N ARG A 49 17.40 -14.33 -2.51
CA ARG A 49 17.58 -13.10 -1.72
C ARG A 49 16.31 -12.25 -1.66
N ASN A 50 15.60 -12.08 -2.78
CA ASN A 50 14.38 -11.28 -2.82
C ASN A 50 13.24 -11.89 -2.00
N PHE A 51 13.11 -13.22 -2.04
CA PHE A 51 12.14 -13.95 -1.19
C PHE A 51 12.45 -13.75 0.29
N LEU A 52 13.74 -13.88 0.69
CA LEU A 52 14.15 -13.69 2.09
C LEU A 52 13.92 -12.25 2.57
N ILE A 53 14.21 -11.25 1.74
CA ILE A 53 13.90 -9.85 2.05
C ILE A 53 12.39 -9.69 2.28
N LEU A 54 11.55 -10.24 1.39
CA LEU A 54 10.09 -10.17 1.54
C LEU A 54 9.56 -10.94 2.74
N PHE A 55 10.18 -12.06 3.08
CA PHE A 55 9.87 -12.77 4.32
C PHE A 55 10.16 -11.90 5.55
N ILE A 56 11.36 -11.31 5.63
CA ILE A 56 11.75 -10.44 6.74
C ILE A 56 10.83 -9.22 6.79
N THR A 57 10.55 -8.56 5.67
CA THR A 57 9.66 -7.38 5.64
C THR A 57 8.22 -7.73 6.02
N THR A 58 7.72 -8.93 5.69
CA THR A 58 6.40 -9.39 6.13
C THR A 58 6.35 -9.59 7.65
N VAL A 59 7.37 -10.22 8.22
CA VAL A 59 7.48 -10.39 9.69
C VAL A 59 7.57 -9.03 10.38
N LEU A 60 8.45 -8.15 9.89
CA LEU A 60 8.59 -6.80 10.43
C LEU A 60 7.30 -5.98 10.31
N SER A 61 6.60 -6.06 9.18
CA SER A 61 5.28 -5.40 9.03
C SER A 61 4.26 -5.93 10.02
N GLY A 62 4.27 -7.25 10.30
CA GLY A 62 3.43 -7.86 11.34
C GLY A 62 3.73 -7.29 12.72
N VAL A 63 5.03 -7.10 13.06
CA VAL A 63 5.46 -6.45 14.31
C VAL A 63 5.02 -4.99 14.35
N ALA A 64 5.19 -4.24 13.24
CA ALA A 64 4.75 -2.85 13.17
C ALA A 64 3.23 -2.71 13.40
N PHE A 65 2.44 -3.63 12.81
CA PHE A 65 1.00 -3.65 13.04
C PHE A 65 0.66 -4.01 14.51
N ALA A 66 1.30 -5.01 15.07
CA ALA A 66 1.13 -5.35 16.49
C ALA A 66 1.47 -4.18 17.42
N TRP A 67 2.40 -3.32 16.99
CA TRP A 67 2.81 -2.15 17.75
C TRP A 67 1.81 -0.99 17.65
N TYR A 68 1.37 -0.63 16.44
CA TYR A 68 0.51 0.55 16.20
C TYR A 68 -0.94 0.20 15.86
N GLY A 69 -1.20 -0.87 15.09
CA GLY A 69 -2.54 -1.22 14.64
C GLY A 69 -3.19 -0.20 13.71
N ASP A 70 -2.40 0.62 13.02
CA ASP A 70 -2.88 1.68 12.15
C ASP A 70 -3.01 1.25 10.68
N PHE A 71 -3.63 2.11 9.86
CA PHE A 71 -3.85 1.83 8.44
C PHE A 71 -2.54 1.63 7.66
N ILE A 72 -1.48 2.38 7.98
CA ILE A 72 -0.20 2.28 7.27
C ILE A 72 0.48 0.95 7.56
N SER A 73 0.50 0.52 8.81
CA SER A 73 1.04 -0.80 9.19
C SER A 73 0.18 -1.95 8.64
N PHE A 74 -1.15 -1.80 8.58
CA PHE A 74 -2.04 -2.74 7.88
C PHE A 74 -1.67 -2.85 6.40
N LEU A 75 -1.49 -1.73 5.71
CA LEU A 75 -1.11 -1.70 4.30
C LEU A 75 0.27 -2.34 4.07
N ALA A 76 1.22 -2.11 4.98
CA ALA A 76 2.54 -2.74 4.94
C ALA A 76 2.45 -4.27 5.04
N VAL A 77 1.65 -4.81 5.97
CA VAL A 77 1.39 -6.26 6.10
C VAL A 77 0.75 -6.80 4.82
N PHE A 78 -0.30 -6.14 4.34
CA PHE A 78 -1.06 -6.58 3.18
C PHE A 78 -0.20 -6.68 1.92
N VAL A 79 0.54 -5.61 1.61
CA VAL A 79 1.43 -5.58 0.43
C VAL A 79 2.56 -6.59 0.58
N SER A 80 3.21 -6.66 1.75
CA SER A 80 4.30 -7.61 2.02
C SER A 80 3.85 -9.06 1.89
N ALA A 81 2.69 -9.41 2.43
CA ALA A 81 2.13 -10.77 2.35
C ALA A 81 1.82 -11.18 0.90
N ILE A 82 1.22 -10.29 0.10
CA ILE A 82 0.96 -10.54 -1.33
C ILE A 82 2.27 -10.75 -2.10
N LEU A 83 3.26 -9.90 -1.88
CA LEU A 83 4.57 -10.02 -2.53
C LEU A 83 5.27 -11.33 -2.14
N LEU A 84 5.20 -11.71 -0.87
CA LEU A 84 5.76 -12.96 -0.38
C LEU A 84 5.06 -14.17 -1.01
N ALA A 85 3.72 -14.19 -1.04
CA ALA A 85 2.94 -15.23 -1.69
C ALA A 85 3.28 -15.36 -3.18
N PHE A 86 3.40 -14.23 -3.89
CA PHE A 86 3.76 -14.19 -5.29
C PHE A 86 5.16 -14.76 -5.54
N LYS A 87 6.16 -14.31 -4.78
CA LYS A 87 7.55 -14.76 -4.94
C LYS A 87 7.79 -16.20 -4.48
N SER A 88 6.97 -16.72 -3.57
CA SER A 88 7.03 -18.12 -3.18
C SER A 88 6.71 -19.09 -4.33
N LYS A 89 6.00 -18.65 -5.36
CA LYS A 89 5.57 -19.45 -6.51
C LYS A 89 6.35 -19.16 -7.79
N SER A 90 6.96 -17.99 -7.91
CA SER A 90 7.73 -17.62 -9.09
C SER A 90 8.91 -16.71 -8.76
N ARG A 91 10.11 -17.23 -9.08
CA ARG A 91 11.37 -16.52 -8.86
C ARG A 91 11.55 -15.33 -9.79
N ASP A 92 11.22 -15.52 -11.09
CA ASP A 92 11.70 -14.65 -12.16
C ASP A 92 10.69 -13.56 -12.58
N LEU A 93 9.44 -13.67 -12.12
CA LEU A 93 8.41 -12.68 -12.43
C LEU A 93 8.68 -11.35 -11.70
N LYS A 94 8.44 -10.24 -12.37
CA LYS A 94 8.55 -8.89 -11.80
C LYS A 94 7.53 -8.69 -10.68
N SER A 95 7.96 -8.11 -9.56
CA SER A 95 7.10 -7.90 -8.37
C SER A 95 5.94 -6.95 -8.63
N LEU A 96 6.06 -6.06 -9.60
CA LEU A 96 4.97 -5.19 -10.07
C LEU A 96 3.72 -5.98 -10.49
N LEU A 97 3.89 -7.22 -11.00
CA LEU A 97 2.78 -8.09 -11.40
C LEU A 97 2.01 -8.71 -10.22
N ALA A 98 2.56 -8.63 -9.00
CA ALA A 98 1.93 -9.27 -7.84
C ALA A 98 0.53 -8.72 -7.56
N MET A 99 0.35 -7.39 -7.61
CA MET A 99 -0.94 -6.75 -7.34
C MET A 99 -2.00 -7.05 -8.43
N PRO A 100 -1.74 -6.86 -9.74
CA PRO A 100 -2.70 -7.26 -10.78
C PRO A 100 -3.08 -8.74 -10.70
N VAL A 101 -2.10 -9.62 -10.51
CA VAL A 101 -2.37 -11.06 -10.39
C VAL A 101 -3.20 -11.37 -9.13
N PHE A 102 -2.96 -10.69 -8.02
CA PHE A 102 -3.76 -10.82 -6.81
C PHE A 102 -5.22 -10.40 -7.06
N VAL A 103 -5.45 -9.24 -7.70
CA VAL A 103 -6.80 -8.78 -8.04
C VAL A 103 -7.53 -9.79 -8.93
N VAL A 104 -6.88 -10.32 -9.96
CA VAL A 104 -7.45 -11.37 -10.82
C VAL A 104 -7.80 -12.62 -9.99
N ASN A 105 -6.95 -13.00 -9.02
CA ASN A 105 -7.23 -14.11 -8.13
C ASN A 105 -8.44 -13.84 -7.22
N LEU A 106 -8.64 -12.62 -6.74
CA LEU A 106 -9.85 -12.25 -5.98
C LEU A 106 -11.11 -12.36 -6.83
N ILE A 107 -11.11 -11.81 -8.04
CA ILE A 107 -12.26 -11.85 -8.95
C ILE A 107 -12.59 -13.28 -9.37
N THR A 108 -11.58 -14.11 -9.61
CA THR A 108 -11.76 -15.50 -10.06
C THR A 108 -12.00 -16.48 -8.90
N PHE A 109 -12.07 -16.01 -7.64
CA PHE A 109 -12.25 -16.83 -6.46
C PHE A 109 -13.45 -17.79 -6.58
N PRO A 110 -14.69 -17.34 -6.93
CA PRO A 110 -15.83 -18.24 -7.00
C PRO A 110 -15.59 -19.41 -7.97
N TYR A 111 -15.11 -19.11 -9.17
CA TYR A 111 -14.79 -20.12 -10.16
C TYR A 111 -13.72 -21.12 -9.69
N ARG A 112 -12.66 -20.65 -9.02
CA ARG A 112 -11.59 -21.50 -8.48
C ARG A 112 -12.03 -22.31 -7.28
N PHE A 113 -12.94 -21.77 -6.46
CA PHE A 113 -13.51 -22.46 -5.32
C PHE A 113 -14.31 -23.70 -5.76
N PHE A 114 -15.20 -23.56 -6.73
CA PHE A 114 -16.02 -24.68 -7.23
C PHE A 114 -15.23 -25.72 -8.03
N LYS A 115 -13.98 -25.44 -8.41
CA LYS A 115 -13.08 -26.46 -9.00
C LYS A 115 -12.40 -27.29 -7.93
N PHE A 116 -13.16 -28.06 -7.18
CA PHE A 116 -12.69 -28.87 -6.04
C PHE A 116 -11.50 -29.77 -6.38
N GLU A 117 -11.44 -30.30 -7.60
CA GLU A 117 -10.36 -31.18 -8.06
C GLU A 117 -8.98 -30.48 -8.06
N GLN A 118 -8.91 -29.15 -8.14
CA GLN A 118 -7.66 -28.41 -8.22
C GLN A 118 -7.02 -28.15 -6.85
N TRP A 119 -7.80 -28.16 -5.79
CA TRP A 119 -7.28 -27.80 -4.46
C TRP A 119 -7.54 -28.85 -3.38
N LEU A 120 -8.53 -29.73 -3.55
CA LEU A 120 -8.74 -30.90 -2.70
C LEU A 120 -7.92 -32.13 -3.18
N PRO A 121 -7.60 -33.08 -2.30
CA PRO A 121 -6.86 -34.27 -2.70
C PRO A 121 -7.74 -35.18 -3.57
N MET A 122 -7.28 -35.47 -4.79
CA MET A 122 -7.87 -36.48 -5.67
C MET A 122 -7.48 -37.90 -5.21
N ARG A 123 -7.77 -38.30 -3.99
CA ARG A 123 -7.66 -39.68 -3.58
C ARG A 123 -9.04 -40.32 -3.69
N LYS A 124 -9.12 -41.56 -4.21
CA LYS A 124 -10.29 -42.41 -3.98
C LYS A 124 -10.50 -42.42 -2.46
N SER A 125 -11.39 -41.57 -1.97
CA SER A 125 -11.63 -41.43 -0.56
C SER A 125 -12.25 -42.73 -0.06
N SER A 126 -11.91 -43.12 1.18
CA SER A 126 -12.60 -44.24 1.80
C SER A 126 -14.13 -43.95 1.77
N VAL A 127 -14.93 -44.99 1.62
CA VAL A 127 -16.39 -44.89 1.60
C VAL A 127 -16.91 -44.08 2.78
N ASN A 128 -16.23 -44.15 3.94
CA ASN A 128 -16.56 -43.41 5.16
C ASN A 128 -16.31 -41.88 5.01
N PHE A 129 -15.28 -41.44 4.31
CA PHE A 129 -15.01 -40.01 4.11
C PHE A 129 -15.98 -39.40 3.09
N GLN A 130 -16.33 -40.13 2.04
CA GLN A 130 -17.38 -39.70 1.12
C GLN A 130 -18.75 -39.57 1.81
N LYS A 131 -19.08 -40.55 2.68
CA LYS A 131 -20.29 -40.50 3.52
C LYS A 131 -20.28 -39.32 4.48
N LEU A 132 -19.12 -39.01 5.12
CA LEU A 132 -18.97 -37.86 6.01
C LEU A 132 -19.22 -36.54 5.26
N ILE A 133 -18.68 -36.38 4.08
CA ILE A 133 -18.90 -35.15 3.27
C ILE A 133 -20.37 -35.08 2.84
N SER A 134 -20.91 -36.14 2.25
CA SER A 134 -22.24 -36.11 1.64
C SER A 134 -23.39 -36.11 2.66
N VAL A 135 -23.22 -36.76 3.80
CA VAL A 135 -24.28 -36.93 4.81
C VAL A 135 -24.18 -35.91 5.95
N VAL A 136 -22.97 -35.38 6.23
CA VAL A 136 -22.76 -34.47 7.34
C VAL A 136 -22.38 -33.07 6.86
N LEU A 137 -21.26 -32.92 6.12
CA LEU A 137 -20.73 -31.59 5.81
C LEU A 137 -21.61 -30.79 4.84
N ILE A 138 -22.09 -31.40 3.76
CA ILE A 138 -22.96 -30.72 2.79
C ILE A 138 -24.31 -30.36 3.39
N PRO A 139 -25.04 -31.27 4.05
CA PRO A 139 -26.28 -30.92 4.73
C PRO A 139 -26.08 -29.89 5.84
N ALA A 140 -25.05 -30.02 6.66
CA ALA A 140 -24.74 -29.05 7.71
C ALA A 140 -24.52 -27.64 7.13
N PHE A 141 -23.81 -27.52 6.04
CA PHE A 141 -23.62 -26.22 5.35
C PHE A 141 -24.94 -25.59 4.94
N PHE A 142 -25.84 -26.38 4.31
CA PHE A 142 -27.16 -25.87 3.92
C PHE A 142 -28.03 -25.55 5.12
N ILE A 143 -28.06 -26.41 6.15
CA ILE A 143 -28.81 -26.16 7.38
C ILE A 143 -28.38 -24.87 8.03
N ILE A 144 -27.07 -24.67 8.17
CA ILE A 144 -26.50 -23.45 8.73
C ILE A 144 -26.89 -22.21 7.91
N MET A 145 -26.75 -22.29 6.59
CA MET A 145 -27.09 -21.19 5.69
C MET A 145 -28.57 -20.82 5.77
N PHE A 146 -29.48 -21.82 5.72
CA PHE A 146 -30.93 -21.57 5.81
C PHE A 146 -31.34 -21.15 7.21
N PHE A 147 -30.72 -21.68 8.26
CA PHE A 147 -30.93 -21.23 9.63
C PHE A 147 -30.59 -19.73 9.76
N ALA A 148 -29.52 -19.30 9.12
CA ALA A 148 -29.14 -17.91 9.03
C ALA A 148 -30.22 -17.03 8.40
N ILE A 149 -30.68 -17.45 7.23
CA ILE A 149 -31.73 -16.74 6.48
C ILE A 149 -33.03 -16.66 7.27
N TYR A 150 -33.45 -17.79 7.88
CA TYR A 150 -34.70 -17.83 8.62
C TYR A 150 -34.62 -17.02 9.94
N SER A 151 -33.50 -17.06 10.63
CA SER A 151 -33.31 -16.26 11.85
C SER A 151 -33.27 -14.74 11.54
N ALA A 152 -32.74 -14.36 10.39
CA ALA A 152 -32.77 -12.97 9.93
C ALA A 152 -34.18 -12.54 9.47
N GLY A 153 -34.97 -13.49 8.93
CA GLY A 153 -36.32 -13.22 8.42
C GLY A 153 -37.43 -13.26 9.48
N SER A 154 -37.22 -13.92 10.62
CA SER A 154 -38.25 -14.08 11.66
C SER A 154 -37.68 -13.99 13.06
N LYS A 155 -38.09 -12.95 13.81
CA LYS A 155 -37.73 -12.79 15.23
C LYS A 155 -38.23 -13.96 16.10
N HIS A 156 -39.41 -14.50 15.84
CA HIS A 156 -39.95 -15.65 16.56
C HIS A 156 -39.12 -16.92 16.32
N PHE A 157 -38.69 -17.15 15.07
CA PHE A 157 -37.79 -18.25 14.76
C PHE A 157 -36.47 -18.15 15.49
N ALA A 158 -35.89 -16.96 15.51
CA ALA A 158 -34.66 -16.71 16.24
C ALA A 158 -34.83 -16.92 17.77
N GLN A 159 -35.95 -16.50 18.35
CA GLN A 159 -36.25 -16.64 19.79
C GLN A 159 -36.36 -18.11 20.25
N ILE A 160 -36.85 -19.03 19.41
CA ILE A 160 -36.90 -20.47 19.75
C ILE A 160 -35.54 -21.03 20.13
N PHE A 161 -34.46 -20.44 19.58
CA PHE A 161 -33.10 -20.89 19.80
C PHE A 161 -32.31 -20.01 20.78
N THR A 162 -32.82 -18.83 21.18
CA THR A 162 -32.18 -17.93 22.18
C THR A 162 -32.37 -18.40 23.61
N ASP A 163 -33.35 -19.28 23.89
CA ASP A 163 -33.54 -19.91 25.21
C ASP A 163 -32.45 -20.93 25.57
N PHE A 164 -31.65 -21.35 24.58
CA PHE A 164 -30.42 -22.07 24.81
C PHE A 164 -29.29 -21.06 25.06
N HIS A 165 -28.93 -20.82 26.32
CA HIS A 165 -27.79 -20.01 26.73
C HIS A 165 -26.47 -20.68 26.32
N PHE A 166 -26.19 -20.69 25.03
CA PHE A 166 -24.83 -20.89 24.53
C PHE A 166 -24.15 -19.53 24.51
N GLU A 167 -23.12 -19.31 25.34
CA GLU A 167 -22.20 -18.15 25.28
C GLU A 167 -21.43 -18.10 23.95
N PHE A 168 -21.77 -18.96 22.99
CA PHE A 168 -21.12 -19.08 21.68
C PHE A 168 -21.89 -18.31 20.62
N ASN A 169 -21.26 -17.26 20.09
CA ASN A 169 -21.79 -16.48 18.98
C ASN A 169 -21.57 -17.21 17.65
N PHE A 170 -22.53 -18.04 17.27
CA PHE A 170 -22.47 -18.83 16.05
C PHE A 170 -22.31 -17.97 14.78
N TRP A 171 -22.94 -16.79 14.74
CA TRP A 171 -22.86 -15.90 13.58
C TRP A 171 -21.47 -15.32 13.40
N GLU A 172 -20.85 -14.91 14.46
CA GLU A 172 -19.48 -14.43 14.46
C GLU A 172 -18.51 -15.52 14.03
N PHE A 173 -18.63 -16.72 14.61
CA PHE A 173 -17.82 -17.88 14.23
C PHE A 173 -17.95 -18.22 12.74
N PHE A 174 -19.18 -18.23 12.20
CA PHE A 174 -19.43 -18.51 10.79
C PHE A 174 -18.87 -17.42 9.89
N ALA A 175 -19.09 -16.15 10.21
CA ALA A 175 -18.57 -15.01 9.46
C ALA A 175 -17.02 -15.01 9.42
N LEU A 176 -16.38 -15.24 10.57
CA LEU A 176 -14.93 -15.38 10.67
C LEU A 176 -14.42 -16.60 9.90
N GLY A 177 -15.18 -17.71 9.93
CA GLY A 177 -14.87 -18.91 9.14
C GLY A 177 -14.88 -18.63 7.65
N CYS A 178 -15.92 -17.98 7.15
CA CYS A 178 -16.04 -17.59 5.74
C CYS A 178 -14.92 -16.61 5.33
N LEU A 179 -14.69 -15.57 6.13
CA LEU A 179 -13.65 -14.57 5.85
C LEU A 179 -12.24 -15.17 5.94
N GLY A 180 -11.96 -15.93 6.99
CA GLY A 180 -10.68 -16.62 7.18
C GLY A 180 -10.40 -17.60 6.05
N PHE A 181 -11.41 -18.39 5.64
CA PHE A 181 -11.30 -19.28 4.49
C PHE A 181 -11.06 -18.52 3.19
N PHE A 182 -11.76 -17.42 2.94
CA PHE A 182 -11.56 -16.59 1.76
C PHE A 182 -10.13 -16.05 1.68
N ILE A 183 -9.61 -15.52 2.78
CA ILE A 183 -8.22 -15.03 2.87
C ILE A 183 -7.23 -16.17 2.65
N ALA A 184 -7.40 -17.28 3.37
CA ALA A 184 -6.54 -18.45 3.30
C ALA A 184 -6.52 -19.08 1.91
N PHE A 185 -7.68 -19.23 1.29
CA PHE A 185 -7.81 -19.79 -0.06
C PHE A 185 -7.09 -18.92 -1.09
N ASN A 186 -7.33 -17.61 -1.09
CA ASN A 186 -6.68 -16.71 -2.04
C ASN A 186 -5.17 -16.62 -1.82
N TYR A 187 -4.69 -16.78 -0.62
CA TYR A 187 -3.26 -16.79 -0.32
C TYR A 187 -2.58 -18.10 -0.75
N TRP A 188 -3.09 -19.26 -0.31
CA TRP A 188 -2.44 -20.56 -0.54
C TRP A 188 -2.73 -21.14 -1.92
N ASN A 189 -3.90 -20.87 -2.47
CA ASN A 189 -4.31 -21.29 -3.81
C ASN A 189 -4.12 -20.20 -4.86
N PHE A 190 -3.24 -19.23 -4.58
CA PHE A 190 -2.85 -18.17 -5.49
C PHE A 190 -2.33 -18.75 -6.80
N LYS A 191 -2.92 -18.38 -7.94
CA LYS A 191 -2.59 -18.94 -9.25
C LYS A 191 -1.95 -17.88 -10.14
N ILE A 192 -0.90 -18.26 -10.82
CA ILE A 192 -0.23 -17.45 -11.85
C ILE A 192 -0.53 -18.09 -13.20
N ASP A 193 -1.36 -17.45 -13.99
CA ASP A 193 -1.77 -17.94 -15.29
C ASP A 193 -0.70 -17.66 -16.35
N ARG A 194 -0.78 -18.39 -17.51
CA ARG A 194 0.25 -18.32 -18.56
C ARG A 194 0.41 -16.93 -19.16
N TYR A 195 -0.65 -16.13 -19.27
CA TYR A 195 -0.58 -14.77 -19.83
C TYR A 195 0.30 -13.82 -18.99
N VAL A 196 0.47 -14.08 -17.68
CA VAL A 196 1.34 -13.30 -16.81
C VAL A 196 2.81 -13.36 -17.25
N PHE A 197 3.24 -14.48 -17.84
CA PHE A 197 4.60 -14.60 -18.37
C PHE A 197 4.80 -13.72 -19.64
N GLY A 198 3.76 -13.53 -20.47
CA GLY A 198 3.76 -12.56 -21.56
C GLY A 198 3.93 -11.14 -21.01
N TRP A 199 3.11 -10.73 -20.06
CA TRP A 199 3.25 -9.43 -19.40
C TRP A 199 4.62 -9.22 -18.75
N ASN A 200 5.19 -10.28 -18.17
CA ASN A 200 6.55 -10.20 -17.59
C ASN A 200 7.62 -9.97 -18.67
N HIS A 201 7.42 -10.49 -19.86
CA HIS A 201 8.31 -10.25 -20.98
C HIS A 201 8.32 -8.77 -21.38
N ASP A 202 7.14 -8.13 -21.40
CA ASP A 202 6.99 -6.72 -21.74
C ASP A 202 7.53 -5.79 -20.65
N LEU A 203 7.71 -6.31 -19.41
CA LEU A 203 8.27 -5.57 -18.27
C LEU A 203 9.80 -5.68 -18.16
N LYS A 204 10.53 -6.02 -19.23
CA LYS A 204 12.01 -6.01 -19.20
C LYS A 204 12.56 -4.59 -19.03
N ASN A 205 13.60 -4.47 -18.22
CA ASN A 205 14.24 -3.18 -17.93
C ASN A 205 15.10 -2.66 -19.08
N ASP A 206 15.56 -3.57 -19.95
CA ASP A 206 16.44 -3.30 -21.07
C ASP A 206 15.76 -3.68 -22.38
N PHE A 207 16.02 -2.90 -23.43
CA PHE A 207 15.57 -3.19 -24.77
C PHE A 207 16.27 -4.45 -25.32
N LEU A 208 15.54 -5.29 -26.01
CA LEU A 208 16.10 -6.37 -26.79
C LEU A 208 16.82 -5.81 -28.03
N ASN A 209 17.70 -6.58 -28.64
CA ASN A 209 18.40 -6.14 -29.83
C ASN A 209 17.44 -5.86 -31.01
N GLU A 210 16.33 -6.60 -31.05
CA GLU A 210 15.26 -6.43 -32.07
C GLU A 210 14.49 -5.09 -31.89
N ASP A 211 14.38 -4.59 -30.65
CA ASP A 211 13.71 -3.35 -30.31
C ASP A 211 14.54 -2.09 -30.61
N LYS A 212 15.82 -2.26 -30.94
CA LYS A 212 16.75 -1.14 -31.24
C LYS A 212 16.63 -0.62 -32.67
N ASN A 213 15.75 -1.20 -33.47
CA ASN A 213 15.50 -0.73 -34.82
C ASN A 213 14.85 0.65 -34.83
N LEU A 214 15.38 1.53 -35.67
CA LEU A 214 14.86 2.89 -35.86
C LEU A 214 13.60 2.86 -36.70
N LYS A 215 12.43 2.87 -36.04
CA LYS A 215 11.12 2.94 -36.68
C LYS A 215 10.31 4.06 -36.07
N SER A 216 9.52 4.77 -36.87
CA SER A 216 8.52 5.71 -36.37
C SER A 216 7.49 4.98 -35.52
N THR A 217 6.94 5.66 -34.54
CA THR A 217 5.88 5.11 -33.72
C THR A 217 4.53 5.08 -34.41
N TYR A 218 4.28 6.08 -35.24
CA TYR A 218 3.02 6.27 -35.96
C TYR A 218 3.22 6.06 -37.46
N SER A 219 2.30 5.33 -38.09
CA SER A 219 2.36 5.03 -39.50
C SER A 219 2.21 6.25 -40.41
N PHE A 220 1.62 7.33 -39.89
CA PHE A 220 1.39 8.59 -40.63
C PHE A 220 2.51 9.63 -40.44
N LEU A 221 3.51 9.35 -39.60
CA LEU A 221 4.67 10.20 -39.38
C LEU A 221 5.94 9.42 -39.72
N ASP A 222 6.89 10.07 -40.37
CA ASP A 222 8.25 9.55 -40.46
C ASP A 222 9.02 9.83 -39.17
N LEU A 223 10.17 9.19 -39.00
CA LEU A 223 10.98 9.30 -37.77
C LEU A 223 11.50 10.74 -37.56
N ASP A 224 11.76 11.47 -38.66
CA ASP A 224 12.29 12.84 -38.60
C ASP A 224 11.19 13.83 -38.15
N ALA A 225 9.98 13.68 -38.68
CA ALA A 225 8.84 14.48 -38.24
C ALA A 225 8.47 14.21 -36.77
N GLU A 226 8.50 12.93 -36.35
CA GLU A 226 8.25 12.56 -34.94
C GLU A 226 9.34 13.15 -34.02
N ARG A 227 10.63 13.12 -34.44
CA ARG A 227 11.73 13.73 -33.71
C ARG A 227 11.59 15.26 -33.62
N MET A 228 11.24 15.93 -34.71
CA MET A 228 11.01 17.37 -34.75
C MET A 228 9.87 17.76 -33.83
N SER A 229 8.76 17.03 -33.84
CA SER A 229 7.65 17.20 -32.90
C SER A 229 8.14 17.14 -31.46
N GLY A 230 8.98 16.16 -31.10
CA GLY A 230 9.55 16.04 -29.77
C GLY A 230 10.47 17.21 -29.37
N VAL A 231 11.30 17.68 -30.31
CA VAL A 231 12.19 18.83 -30.07
C VAL A 231 11.38 20.11 -29.84
N VAL A 232 10.42 20.40 -30.72
CA VAL A 232 9.55 21.59 -30.61
C VAL A 232 8.74 21.54 -29.29
N SER A 233 8.11 20.42 -29.01
CA SER A 233 7.30 20.24 -27.81
C SER A 233 8.15 20.43 -26.52
N LEU A 234 9.28 19.72 -26.41
CA LEU A 234 10.14 19.84 -25.23
C LEU A 234 10.79 21.22 -25.12
N PHE A 235 11.12 21.89 -26.22
CA PHE A 235 11.63 23.26 -26.17
C PHE A 235 10.55 24.21 -25.62
N ALA A 236 9.35 24.19 -26.21
CA ALA A 236 8.25 25.03 -25.74
C ALA A 236 7.88 24.76 -24.25
N LEU A 237 7.84 23.48 -23.87
CA LEU A 237 7.56 23.08 -22.48
C LEU A 237 8.66 23.50 -21.51
N ASN A 238 9.95 23.46 -21.89
CA ASN A 238 11.04 23.93 -21.06
C ASN A 238 10.92 25.44 -20.82
N VAL A 239 10.59 26.23 -21.86
CA VAL A 239 10.37 27.68 -21.73
C VAL A 239 9.17 27.95 -20.82
N LEU A 240 8.04 27.27 -21.05
CA LEU A 240 6.84 27.40 -20.22
C LEU A 240 7.11 27.07 -18.75
N LEU A 241 7.81 25.97 -18.50
CA LEU A 241 8.17 25.53 -17.13
C LEU A 241 9.11 26.52 -16.45
N LEU A 242 10.07 27.10 -17.19
CA LEU A 242 10.97 28.11 -16.65
C LEU A 242 10.20 29.36 -16.21
N VAL A 243 9.27 29.84 -17.05
CA VAL A 243 8.38 30.96 -16.71
C VAL A 243 7.53 30.60 -15.47
N PHE A 244 6.98 29.39 -15.45
CA PHE A 244 6.17 28.93 -14.30
C PHE A 244 7.00 28.88 -13.01
N ILE A 245 8.24 28.35 -13.05
CA ILE A 245 9.13 28.31 -11.87
C ILE A 245 9.43 29.73 -11.37
N ILE A 246 9.70 30.67 -12.28
CA ILE A 246 10.01 32.06 -11.91
C ILE A 246 8.79 32.70 -11.25
N THR A 247 7.60 32.60 -11.85
CA THR A 247 6.36 33.18 -11.29
C THR A 247 5.97 32.50 -9.99
N PHE A 248 6.07 31.18 -9.90
CA PHE A 248 5.79 30.41 -8.69
C PHE A 248 6.66 30.84 -7.50
N ASN A 249 7.97 31.03 -7.73
CA ASN A 249 8.89 31.45 -6.68
C ASN A 249 8.74 32.96 -6.37
N TYR A 250 8.43 33.79 -7.37
CA TYR A 250 8.13 35.21 -7.13
C TYR A 250 6.93 35.38 -6.19
N GLU A 251 5.82 34.70 -6.49
CA GLU A 251 4.63 34.70 -5.65
C GLU A 251 4.90 34.14 -4.23
N GLN A 252 5.83 33.18 -4.12
CA GLN A 252 6.17 32.59 -2.83
C GLN A 252 7.03 33.49 -1.94
N PHE A 253 8.03 34.15 -2.50
CA PHE A 253 9.07 34.85 -1.71
C PHE A 253 8.94 36.37 -1.70
N VAL A 254 8.19 36.94 -2.67
CA VAL A 254 8.12 38.39 -2.85
C VAL A 254 6.73 38.95 -2.54
N GLU A 255 5.65 38.19 -2.81
CA GLU A 255 4.31 38.65 -2.50
C GLU A 255 4.01 38.61 -1.00
N ILE A 256 3.29 39.64 -0.52
CA ILE A 256 2.87 39.75 0.89
C ILE A 256 1.90 38.64 1.26
N PRO A 257 2.04 37.98 2.43
CA PRO A 257 1.16 36.91 2.86
C PRO A 257 -0.31 37.36 2.92
N LYS A 258 -1.17 36.63 2.25
CA LYS A 258 -2.63 36.84 2.26
C LYS A 258 -3.24 36.26 3.55
N SER A 259 -4.50 36.60 3.82
CA SER A 259 -5.22 36.08 5.00
C SER A 259 -5.18 34.54 5.12
N PRO A 260 -5.23 33.96 6.35
CA PRO A 260 -5.02 32.53 6.59
C PRO A 260 -5.86 31.58 5.72
N ASN A 261 -7.14 31.92 5.50
CA ASN A 261 -8.05 31.06 4.72
C ASN A 261 -7.69 31.05 3.22
N LYS A 262 -7.31 32.19 2.64
CA LYS A 262 -6.85 32.28 1.26
C LYS A 262 -5.51 31.56 1.06
N LEU A 263 -4.62 31.67 2.03
CA LEU A 263 -3.32 31.00 1.97
C LEU A 263 -3.45 29.47 1.99
N SER A 264 -4.41 28.91 2.72
CA SER A 264 -4.68 27.47 2.74
C SER A 264 -5.18 26.97 1.40
N GLU A 265 -6.17 27.61 0.81
CA GLU A 265 -6.76 27.24 -0.48
C GLU A 265 -5.75 27.37 -1.62
N GLU A 266 -5.04 28.48 -1.69
CA GLU A 266 -3.98 28.70 -2.68
C GLU A 266 -2.85 27.69 -2.55
N THR A 267 -2.43 27.33 -1.34
CA THR A 267 -1.37 26.32 -1.13
C THR A 267 -1.83 24.96 -1.62
N HIS A 268 -3.07 24.56 -1.38
CA HIS A 268 -3.60 23.29 -1.90
C HIS A 268 -3.62 23.26 -3.43
N ASN A 269 -4.11 24.34 -4.06
CA ASN A 269 -4.17 24.44 -5.51
C ASN A 269 -2.76 24.42 -6.14
N ARG A 270 -1.80 25.11 -5.54
CA ARG A 270 -0.39 25.14 -6.00
C ARG A 270 0.27 23.78 -5.86
N VAL A 271 0.13 23.09 -4.72
CA VAL A 271 0.69 21.74 -4.52
C VAL A 271 0.08 20.76 -5.52
N ASN A 272 -1.22 20.81 -5.74
CA ASN A 272 -1.88 19.97 -6.74
C ASN A 272 -1.36 20.24 -8.16
N ALA A 273 -1.19 21.51 -8.54
CA ALA A 273 -0.63 21.88 -9.84
C ALA A 273 0.79 21.31 -10.03
N VAL A 274 1.63 21.38 -8.99
CA VAL A 274 2.97 20.77 -9.02
C VAL A 274 2.90 19.25 -9.15
N ILE A 275 2.01 18.58 -8.43
CA ILE A 275 1.79 17.13 -8.53
C ILE A 275 1.44 16.73 -9.96
N PHE A 276 0.46 17.39 -10.58
CA PHE A 276 0.06 17.10 -11.95
C PHE A 276 1.18 17.44 -12.95
N SER A 277 1.90 18.55 -12.76
CA SER A 277 3.03 18.92 -13.60
C SER A 277 4.11 17.82 -13.61
N ILE A 278 4.47 17.27 -12.46
CA ILE A 278 5.48 16.21 -12.33
C ILE A 278 5.01 14.91 -13.02
N LEU A 279 3.76 14.51 -12.81
CA LEU A 279 3.20 13.33 -13.46
C LEU A 279 3.20 13.47 -14.98
N MET A 280 2.79 14.64 -15.48
CA MET A 280 2.82 14.95 -16.91
C MET A 280 4.24 15.03 -17.45
N ALA A 281 5.19 15.57 -16.65
CA ALA A 281 6.59 15.64 -17.03
C ALA A 281 7.20 14.25 -17.27
N ILE A 282 6.94 13.31 -16.36
CA ILE A 282 7.36 11.91 -16.52
C ILE A 282 6.64 11.29 -17.71
N GLY A 283 5.34 11.57 -17.88
CA GLY A 283 4.53 11.10 -19.01
C GLY A 283 5.10 11.51 -20.37
N MET A 284 5.54 12.76 -20.51
CA MET A 284 6.19 13.25 -21.74
C MET A 284 7.47 12.46 -22.08
N ILE A 285 8.28 12.15 -21.09
CA ILE A 285 9.49 11.34 -21.30
C ILE A 285 9.15 9.89 -21.66
N ILE A 286 8.14 9.32 -21.00
CA ILE A 286 7.63 7.97 -21.34
C ILE A 286 7.13 7.92 -22.78
N PHE A 287 6.44 8.98 -23.23
CA PHE A 287 5.88 9.08 -24.56
C PHE A 287 6.94 9.13 -25.65
N TYR A 288 7.92 10.04 -25.55
CA TYR A 288 8.95 10.18 -26.59
C TYR A 288 10.05 9.13 -26.49
N PHE A 289 10.43 8.70 -25.30
CA PHE A 289 11.53 7.74 -25.10
C PHE A 289 11.05 6.30 -24.88
N LYS A 290 9.95 5.90 -25.53
CA LYS A 290 9.45 4.52 -25.46
C LYS A 290 10.21 3.53 -26.35
N GLY A 291 10.89 4.00 -27.42
CA GLY A 291 11.55 3.15 -28.42
C GLY A 291 12.74 3.85 -29.09
N SER A 292 12.61 4.13 -30.40
CA SER A 292 13.67 4.54 -31.32
C SER A 292 14.53 5.70 -30.86
N PHE A 293 13.99 6.73 -30.24
CA PHE A 293 14.76 7.91 -29.82
C PHE A 293 15.79 7.63 -28.72
N ASN A 294 15.71 6.50 -28.05
CA ASN A 294 16.79 6.09 -27.14
C ASN A 294 18.09 5.80 -27.91
N PHE A 295 18.00 5.30 -29.15
CA PHE A 295 19.12 4.81 -29.96
C PHE A 295 19.47 5.73 -31.11
N ASP A 296 18.56 6.60 -31.55
CA ASP A 296 18.77 7.53 -32.67
C ASP A 296 19.92 8.51 -32.34
N LYS A 297 20.93 8.51 -33.24
CA LYS A 297 22.08 9.41 -33.15
C LYS A 297 21.68 10.87 -33.43
N ASN A 298 20.65 11.08 -34.25
CA ASN A 298 20.14 12.40 -34.61
C ASN A 298 19.23 13.00 -33.48
N ALA A 299 18.81 12.19 -32.52
CA ALA A 299 18.00 12.66 -31.37
C ALA A 299 18.82 13.32 -30.26
N LYS A 300 20.01 13.84 -30.53
CA LYS A 300 20.88 14.47 -29.51
C LYS A 300 20.20 15.68 -28.87
N SER A 301 19.64 16.59 -29.67
CA SER A 301 18.92 17.77 -29.18
C SER A 301 17.70 17.37 -28.35
N LEU A 302 16.93 16.37 -28.79
CA LEU A 302 15.79 15.83 -28.04
C LEU A 302 16.21 15.30 -26.67
N LYS A 303 17.32 14.56 -26.58
CA LYS A 303 17.86 14.03 -25.31
C LYS A 303 18.33 15.15 -24.38
N ILE A 304 18.95 16.21 -24.91
CA ILE A 304 19.38 17.37 -24.11
C ILE A 304 18.14 18.08 -23.54
N LEU A 305 17.16 18.40 -24.38
CA LEU A 305 15.92 19.05 -23.93
C LEU A 305 15.15 18.22 -22.90
N ALA A 306 15.11 16.88 -23.08
CA ALA A 306 14.50 15.98 -22.10
C ALA A 306 15.23 16.01 -20.75
N LYS A 307 16.56 16.05 -20.72
CA LYS A 307 17.33 16.16 -19.49
C LYS A 307 17.13 17.53 -18.82
N THR A 308 17.14 18.62 -19.62
CA THR A 308 16.82 19.97 -19.12
C THR A 308 15.42 19.99 -18.49
N TRP A 309 14.41 19.39 -19.17
CA TRP A 309 13.06 19.24 -18.66
C TRP A 309 13.00 18.53 -17.30
N ILE A 310 13.74 17.43 -17.13
CA ILE A 310 13.81 16.70 -15.86
C ILE A 310 14.45 17.58 -14.78
N VAL A 311 15.55 18.28 -15.08
CA VAL A 311 16.26 19.15 -14.11
C VAL A 311 15.35 20.30 -13.68
N LEU A 312 14.65 20.95 -14.60
CA LEU A 312 13.70 22.03 -14.26
C LEU A 312 12.55 21.51 -13.37
N ASN A 313 12.05 20.30 -13.62
CA ASN A 313 11.05 19.69 -12.75
C ASN A 313 11.61 19.36 -11.36
N VAL A 314 12.89 18.99 -11.21
CA VAL A 314 13.52 18.86 -9.88
C VAL A 314 13.55 20.21 -9.18
N VAL A 315 13.88 21.31 -9.86
CA VAL A 315 13.83 22.66 -9.28
C VAL A 315 12.43 23.00 -8.81
N LEU A 316 11.40 22.69 -9.63
CA LEU A 316 9.99 22.89 -9.24
C LEU A 316 9.60 22.08 -7.99
N VAL A 317 10.07 20.82 -7.89
CA VAL A 317 9.82 19.99 -6.68
C VAL A 317 10.48 20.60 -5.45
N LEU A 318 11.70 21.13 -5.57
CA LEU A 318 12.39 21.82 -4.47
C LEU A 318 11.64 23.09 -4.05
N SER A 319 11.13 23.88 -5.01
CA SER A 319 10.28 25.04 -4.70
C SER A 319 9.00 24.64 -3.95
N ALA A 320 8.35 23.55 -4.37
CA ALA A 320 7.17 23.02 -3.67
C ALA A 320 7.51 22.47 -2.27
N PHE A 321 8.70 21.89 -2.10
CA PHE A 321 9.19 21.44 -0.80
C PHE A 321 9.36 22.62 0.17
N LEU A 322 9.98 23.70 -0.28
CA LEU A 322 10.15 24.93 0.50
C LEU A 322 8.77 25.56 0.84
N LYS A 323 7.83 25.57 -0.11
CA LYS A 323 6.47 26.07 0.14
C LYS A 323 5.72 25.25 1.20
N ASN A 324 5.83 23.93 1.14
CA ASN A 324 5.24 23.07 2.16
C ASN A 324 5.92 23.28 3.53
N ALA A 325 7.25 23.54 3.56
CA ALA A 325 7.98 23.84 4.79
C ALA A 325 7.51 25.17 5.41
N GLU A 326 7.34 26.22 4.61
CA GLU A 326 6.78 27.50 5.05
C GLU A 326 5.36 27.32 5.63
N TYR A 327 4.55 26.49 4.95
CA TYR A 327 3.19 26.20 5.41
C TYR A 327 3.19 25.39 6.73
N VAL A 328 4.16 24.49 6.94
CA VAL A 328 4.34 23.77 8.21
C VAL A 328 4.77 24.73 9.32
N ILE A 329 5.69 25.65 9.06
CA ILE A 329 6.13 26.66 10.04
C ILE A 329 4.95 27.56 10.42
N SER A 330 4.17 28.01 9.46
CA SER A 330 3.06 28.95 9.69
C SER A 330 1.85 28.30 10.38
N TYR A 331 1.49 27.06 10.07
CA TYR A 331 0.24 26.41 10.51
C TYR A 331 0.42 25.07 11.21
N GLY A 332 1.66 24.68 11.52
CA GLY A 332 1.99 23.43 12.18
C GLY A 332 2.04 22.23 11.23
N LEU A 333 2.47 21.10 11.75
CA LEU A 333 2.59 19.83 11.04
C LEU A 333 1.27 19.05 11.09
N THR A 334 0.91 18.36 10.00
CA THR A 334 -0.25 17.48 9.92
C THR A 334 0.05 16.26 9.05
N TYR A 335 -0.77 15.19 9.14
CA TYR A 335 -0.65 14.03 8.24
C TYR A 335 -0.68 14.39 6.77
N LYS A 336 -1.54 15.35 6.37
CA LYS A 336 -1.61 15.82 4.97
C LYS A 336 -0.29 16.44 4.51
N ARG A 337 0.34 17.28 5.33
CA ARG A 337 1.63 17.94 5.01
C ARG A 337 2.78 16.95 4.98
N LEU A 338 2.77 15.94 5.85
CA LEU A 338 3.71 14.81 5.78
C LEU A 338 3.51 14.00 4.49
N GLY A 339 2.26 13.75 4.09
CA GLY A 339 1.95 13.10 2.81
C GLY A 339 2.49 13.87 1.61
N VAL A 340 2.43 15.21 1.63
CA VAL A 340 3.07 16.05 0.60
C VAL A 340 4.57 15.83 0.56
N TYR A 341 5.26 15.83 1.71
CA TYR A 341 6.71 15.54 1.74
C TYR A 341 7.04 14.16 1.19
N ALA A 342 6.29 13.13 1.58
CA ALA A 342 6.49 11.76 1.07
C ALA A 342 6.31 11.71 -0.45
N PHE A 343 5.28 12.38 -0.99
CA PHE A 343 5.06 12.50 -2.43
C PHE A 343 6.19 13.24 -3.14
N LEU A 344 6.66 14.36 -2.61
CA LEU A 344 7.75 15.15 -3.21
C LEU A 344 9.06 14.35 -3.23
N ILE A 345 9.38 13.61 -2.17
CA ILE A 345 10.55 12.72 -2.12
C ILE A 345 10.43 11.63 -3.20
N LEU A 346 9.28 10.96 -3.31
CA LEU A 346 9.03 9.96 -4.36
C LEU A 346 9.12 10.58 -5.77
N SER A 347 8.68 11.83 -5.92
CA SER A 347 8.78 12.58 -7.19
C SER A 347 10.22 12.84 -7.60
N VAL A 348 11.08 13.25 -6.66
CA VAL A 348 12.53 13.42 -6.91
C VAL A 348 13.14 12.08 -7.34
N ILE A 349 12.83 11.00 -6.63
CA ILE A 349 13.29 9.65 -7.00
C ILE A 349 12.81 9.28 -8.41
N GLY A 350 11.53 9.53 -8.73
CA GLY A 350 10.96 9.27 -10.05
C GLY A 350 11.64 10.06 -11.17
N LEU A 351 11.95 11.34 -10.93
CA LEU A 351 12.71 12.19 -11.86
C LEU A 351 14.15 11.71 -12.05
N ILE A 352 14.84 11.31 -10.96
CA ILE A 352 16.17 10.72 -11.04
C ILE A 352 16.14 9.42 -11.86
N LEU A 353 15.19 8.54 -11.60
CA LEU A 353 15.05 7.31 -12.36
C LEU A 353 14.72 7.58 -13.84
N THR A 354 13.92 8.61 -14.12
CA THR A 354 13.60 9.06 -15.47
C THR A 354 14.85 9.60 -16.17
N PHE A 355 15.71 10.35 -15.47
CA PHE A 355 16.99 10.79 -15.98
C PHE A 355 17.90 9.59 -16.31
N ILE A 356 18.02 8.63 -15.38
CA ILE A 356 18.79 7.39 -15.57
C ILE A 356 18.26 6.61 -16.78
N LYS A 357 16.91 6.53 -16.93
CA LYS A 357 16.27 5.88 -18.06
C LYS A 357 16.73 6.47 -19.39
N VAL A 358 16.69 7.78 -19.53
CA VAL A 358 17.14 8.47 -20.77
C VAL A 358 18.64 8.29 -20.97
N GLN A 359 19.43 8.44 -19.93
CA GLN A 359 20.89 8.35 -19.98
C GLN A 359 21.38 6.94 -20.32
N LYS A 360 20.79 5.92 -19.69
CA LYS A 360 21.17 4.49 -19.87
C LYS A 360 20.30 3.75 -20.88
N GLN A 361 19.48 4.47 -21.65
CA GLN A 361 18.62 3.89 -22.68
C GLN A 361 17.76 2.71 -22.17
N LYS A 362 17.12 2.88 -21.01
CA LYS A 362 16.26 1.86 -20.40
C LYS A 362 14.83 1.96 -20.93
N THR A 363 14.09 0.86 -20.85
CA THR A 363 12.67 0.80 -21.21
C THR A 363 11.79 1.63 -20.26
N ASN A 364 10.53 1.85 -20.60
CA ASN A 364 9.54 2.42 -19.68
C ASN A 364 9.28 1.49 -18.48
N ALA A 365 9.33 0.19 -18.72
CA ALA A 365 9.15 -0.81 -17.65
C ALA A 365 10.22 -0.70 -16.55
N PHE A 366 11.44 -0.27 -16.85
CA PHE A 366 12.47 0.02 -15.85
C PHE A 366 11.96 1.01 -14.83
N LEU A 367 11.33 2.11 -15.26
CA LEU A 367 10.82 3.14 -14.37
C LEU A 367 9.75 2.59 -13.42
N PHE A 368 8.76 1.86 -13.95
CA PHE A 368 7.71 1.27 -13.14
C PHE A 368 8.23 0.20 -12.17
N ASN A 369 9.14 -0.66 -12.63
CA ASN A 369 9.74 -1.69 -11.79
C ASN A 369 10.54 -1.10 -10.62
N GLN A 370 11.27 -0.01 -10.85
CA GLN A 370 12.05 0.63 -9.80
C GLN A 370 11.14 1.43 -8.86
N MET A 371 10.22 2.25 -9.38
CA MET A 371 9.30 3.04 -8.57
C MET A 371 8.44 2.18 -7.64
N PHE A 372 8.05 0.98 -8.07
CA PHE A 372 7.33 0.03 -7.24
C PHE A 372 8.08 -0.30 -5.93
N TRP A 373 9.38 -0.53 -6.01
CA TRP A 373 10.20 -0.83 -4.84
C TRP A 373 10.39 0.38 -3.91
N TYR A 374 10.57 1.59 -4.48
CA TYR A 374 10.65 2.81 -3.68
C TYR A 374 9.34 3.11 -2.98
N PHE A 375 8.21 2.96 -3.69
CA PHE A 375 6.88 3.14 -3.10
C PHE A 375 6.62 2.13 -1.96
N TYR A 376 6.96 0.87 -2.19
CA TYR A 376 6.88 -0.17 -1.15
C TYR A 376 7.79 0.15 0.04
N GLY A 377 9.02 0.62 -0.21
CA GLY A 377 9.95 1.04 0.83
C GLY A 377 9.41 2.18 1.69
N VAL A 378 8.76 3.17 1.08
CA VAL A 378 8.10 4.27 1.82
C VAL A 378 6.99 3.75 2.72
N ILE A 379 6.12 2.84 2.23
CA ILE A 379 5.08 2.23 3.05
C ILE A 379 5.70 1.51 4.27
N LEU A 380 6.76 0.71 4.04
CA LEU A 380 7.46 0.01 5.12
C LEU A 380 8.03 0.99 6.16
N VAL A 381 8.77 2.01 5.73
CA VAL A 381 9.35 3.00 6.65
C VAL A 381 8.25 3.71 7.43
N CYS A 382 7.20 4.15 6.74
CA CYS A 382 6.08 4.84 7.39
C CYS A 382 5.37 3.99 8.44
N SER A 383 5.35 2.67 8.29
CA SER A 383 4.70 1.77 9.26
C SER A 383 5.43 1.63 10.61
N PHE A 384 6.71 2.05 10.69
CA PHE A 384 7.51 1.99 11.91
C PHE A 384 7.64 3.34 12.63
N VAL A 385 7.15 4.42 12.04
CA VAL A 385 7.35 5.77 12.57
C VAL A 385 6.08 6.24 13.28
N ASN A 386 6.25 6.70 14.53
CA ASN A 386 5.16 7.38 15.25
C ASN A 386 4.94 8.80 14.69
N TRP A 387 4.22 8.88 13.59
CA TRP A 387 3.93 10.17 12.95
C TRP A 387 3.11 11.10 13.83
N GLY A 388 2.16 10.57 14.60
CA GLY A 388 1.35 11.37 15.51
C GLY A 388 2.17 11.99 16.64
N GLY A 389 3.11 11.22 17.19
CA GLY A 389 4.06 11.75 18.18
C GLY A 389 4.94 12.87 17.59
N ILE A 390 5.45 12.70 16.37
CA ILE A 390 6.25 13.73 15.67
C ILE A 390 5.42 14.99 15.41
N ILE A 391 4.19 14.83 14.88
CA ILE A 391 3.28 15.95 14.62
C ILE A 391 3.02 16.72 15.91
N THR A 392 2.69 16.01 16.98
CA THR A 392 2.33 16.64 18.26
C THR A 392 3.53 17.32 18.90
N SER A 393 4.70 16.67 18.94
CA SER A 393 5.93 17.29 19.47
C SER A 393 6.29 18.58 18.73
N HIS A 394 6.22 18.59 17.40
CA HIS A 394 6.50 19.78 16.61
C HIS A 394 5.50 20.92 16.90
N ASN A 395 4.22 20.57 17.03
CA ASN A 395 3.18 21.58 17.20
C ASN A 395 3.05 22.10 18.66
N MET A 396 3.50 21.35 19.65
CA MET A 396 3.51 21.77 21.07
C MET A 396 4.32 23.04 21.34
N GLU A 397 5.36 23.30 20.52
CA GLU A 397 6.20 24.48 20.63
C GLU A 397 5.51 25.76 20.11
N ARG A 398 4.37 25.63 19.47
CA ARG A 398 3.63 26.73 18.86
C ARG A 398 2.70 27.40 19.87
N LYS A 399 2.53 28.73 19.72
CA LYS A 399 1.61 29.52 20.57
C LYS A 399 0.13 29.18 20.36
N ASP A 400 -0.23 28.70 19.15
CA ASP A 400 -1.57 28.33 18.72
C ASP A 400 -1.84 26.82 18.80
N PHE A 401 -1.14 26.13 19.71
CA PHE A 401 -1.29 24.68 19.87
C PHE A 401 -2.71 24.27 20.25
N ALA A 402 -3.39 23.57 19.36
CA ALA A 402 -4.78 23.14 19.53
C ALA A 402 -4.84 21.73 20.18
N VAL A 403 -4.83 21.66 21.51
CA VAL A 403 -4.83 20.41 22.29
C VAL A 403 -5.95 19.47 21.87
N ASN A 404 -7.19 19.98 21.70
CA ASN A 404 -8.34 19.15 21.30
C ASN A 404 -8.16 18.51 19.93
N PHE A 405 -7.58 19.20 18.96
CA PHE A 405 -7.28 18.64 17.65
C PHE A 405 -6.29 17.49 17.76
N HIS A 406 -5.23 17.65 18.56
CA HIS A 406 -4.23 16.61 18.74
C HIS A 406 -4.76 15.40 19.49
N ARG A 407 -5.68 15.59 20.45
CA ARG A 407 -6.30 14.48 21.16
C ARG A 407 -7.25 13.67 20.29
N VAL A 408 -8.06 14.33 19.45
CA VAL A 408 -9.14 13.67 18.71
C VAL A 408 -8.69 13.18 17.32
N SER A 409 -7.83 13.95 16.64
CA SER A 409 -7.49 13.72 15.22
C SER A 409 -6.09 13.16 15.00
N ILE A 410 -5.23 13.14 16.01
CA ILE A 410 -3.86 12.64 15.90
C ILE A 410 -3.71 11.37 16.77
N HIS A 411 -3.48 10.24 16.12
CA HIS A 411 -3.25 8.97 16.79
C HIS A 411 -1.83 8.88 17.33
N PHE A 412 -1.64 8.15 18.43
CA PHE A 412 -0.33 7.88 19.07
C PHE A 412 0.38 9.16 19.56
N SER A 413 -0.38 10.15 19.99
CA SER A 413 0.09 11.42 20.54
C SER A 413 0.03 11.50 22.08
N GLU A 414 -0.49 10.47 22.73
CA GLU A 414 -0.83 10.43 24.16
C GLU A 414 0.38 10.78 25.04
N ARG A 415 1.56 10.24 24.73
CA ARG A 415 2.80 10.53 25.48
C ARG A 415 3.17 12.02 25.45
N GLN A 416 3.06 12.63 24.27
CA GLN A 416 3.37 14.05 24.07
C GLN A 416 2.34 14.92 24.78
N LEU A 417 1.07 14.57 24.72
CA LEU A 417 0.01 15.29 25.41
C LEU A 417 0.11 15.16 26.92
N LEU A 418 0.50 13.99 27.46
CA LEU A 418 0.78 13.83 28.88
C LEU A 418 1.95 14.72 29.33
N LYS A 419 3.01 14.80 28.54
CA LYS A 419 4.14 15.70 28.80
C LYS A 419 3.66 17.16 28.83
N TYR A 420 2.88 17.56 27.83
CA TYR A 420 2.30 18.92 27.77
C TYR A 420 1.42 19.24 28.97
N ALA A 421 0.52 18.32 29.35
CA ALA A 421 -0.35 18.49 30.50
C ALA A 421 0.45 18.68 31.81
N SER A 422 1.53 17.89 31.97
CA SER A 422 2.42 18.01 33.13
C SER A 422 3.17 19.35 33.17
N GLU A 423 3.67 19.82 32.03
CA GLU A 423 4.38 21.10 31.91
C GLU A 423 3.47 22.32 32.12
N LYS A 424 2.18 22.20 31.81
CA LYS A 424 1.18 23.25 31.99
C LYS A 424 0.39 23.16 33.32
N GLY A 425 0.56 22.07 34.09
CA GLY A 425 -0.21 21.81 35.28
C GLY A 425 -1.69 21.51 35.03
N ASP A 426 -2.03 21.02 33.83
CA ASP A 426 -3.41 20.69 33.44
C ASP A 426 -3.74 19.25 33.85
N GLU A 427 -4.12 19.09 35.14
CA GLU A 427 -4.48 17.79 35.68
C GLU A 427 -5.72 17.20 35.03
N LYS A 428 -6.67 18.04 34.59
CA LYS A 428 -7.89 17.57 33.92
C LYS A 428 -7.56 16.88 32.60
N LEU A 429 -6.74 17.49 31.77
CA LEU A 429 -6.27 16.92 30.51
C LEU A 429 -5.50 15.61 30.75
N ARG A 430 -4.62 15.61 31.74
CA ARG A 430 -3.86 14.42 32.15
C ARG A 430 -4.77 13.25 32.51
N ASP A 431 -5.77 13.51 33.37
CA ASP A 431 -6.70 12.47 33.81
C ASP A 431 -7.57 11.94 32.68
N GLU A 432 -8.02 12.81 31.76
CA GLU A 432 -8.77 12.42 30.57
C GLU A 432 -7.94 11.48 29.68
N ILE A 433 -6.68 11.81 29.40
CA ILE A 433 -5.78 10.98 28.57
C ILE A 433 -5.50 9.63 29.24
N LEU A 434 -5.22 9.64 30.55
CA LEU A 434 -4.96 8.41 31.30
C LEU A 434 -6.21 7.52 31.36
N LYS A 435 -7.40 8.09 31.48
CA LYS A 435 -8.66 7.34 31.42
C LYS A 435 -8.87 6.69 30.07
N GLU A 436 -8.62 7.40 28.98
CA GLU A 436 -8.69 6.84 27.61
C GLU A 436 -7.66 5.72 27.42
N ALA A 437 -6.42 5.93 27.88
CA ALA A 437 -5.36 4.92 27.82
C ALA A 437 -5.72 3.66 28.61
N LYS A 438 -6.22 3.80 29.83
CA LYS A 438 -6.70 2.67 30.66
C LYS A 438 -7.82 1.90 29.98
N SER A 439 -8.76 2.59 29.32
CA SER A 439 -9.82 1.93 28.54
C SER A 439 -9.27 1.09 27.39
N LYS A 440 -8.24 1.58 26.67
CA LYS A 440 -7.55 0.82 25.61
C LYS A 440 -6.76 -0.36 26.20
N GLN A 441 -6.10 -0.17 27.34
CA GLN A 441 -5.36 -1.21 28.06
C GLN A 441 -6.27 -2.29 28.69
N ALA A 442 -7.53 -1.99 28.95
CA ALA A 442 -8.51 -2.95 29.49
C ALA A 442 -9.04 -3.95 28.46
N LYS A 443 -8.75 -3.77 27.16
CA LYS A 443 -9.12 -4.75 26.11
C LYS A 443 -8.46 -6.10 26.36
N SER A 444 -8.97 -7.16 25.73
CA SER A 444 -8.33 -8.47 25.76
C SER A 444 -6.92 -8.43 25.15
N PHE A 445 -6.06 -9.37 25.51
CA PHE A 445 -4.66 -9.41 25.08
C PHE A 445 -4.51 -9.36 23.56
N LEU A 446 -5.34 -10.10 22.82
CA LEU A 446 -5.29 -10.18 21.35
C LEU A 446 -5.79 -8.90 20.66
N SER A 447 -6.69 -8.16 21.29
CA SER A 447 -7.29 -6.92 20.78
C SER A 447 -6.46 -5.66 21.05
N LYS A 448 -5.41 -5.76 21.87
CA LYS A 448 -4.54 -4.63 22.21
C LYS A 448 -3.54 -4.34 21.10
N VAL A 449 -3.00 -3.12 21.11
CA VAL A 449 -1.77 -2.77 20.40
C VAL A 449 -0.68 -2.46 21.44
N ILE A 450 0.56 -2.83 21.14
CA ILE A 450 1.67 -2.73 22.10
C ILE A 450 1.92 -1.28 22.52
N TYR A 451 1.69 -0.32 21.64
CA TYR A 451 1.86 1.11 21.94
C TYR A 451 1.02 1.55 23.15
N ASP A 452 -0.23 1.11 23.27
CA ASP A 452 -1.12 1.52 24.38
C ASP A 452 -0.60 1.05 25.73
N GLU A 453 0.06 -0.10 25.82
CA GLU A 453 0.68 -0.61 27.05
C GLU A 453 1.89 0.23 27.51
N THR A 454 2.43 1.06 26.63
CA THR A 454 3.58 1.90 26.93
C THR A 454 3.21 3.26 27.53
N ILE A 455 1.91 3.57 27.63
CA ILE A 455 1.39 4.83 28.20
C ILE A 455 1.21 4.62 29.71
N LYS A 456 1.91 5.42 30.51
CA LYS A 456 1.91 5.33 31.97
C LYS A 456 1.49 6.66 32.59
#